data_59481bf44146816723ede81f6583b9ed
#
_entry.id   59481bf44146816723ede81f6583b9ed
#
_cell.length_a   1.000
_cell.length_b   1.000
_cell.length_c   1.000
_cell.angle_alpha   90.00
_cell.angle_beta   90.00
_cell.angle_gamma   90.00
#
_symmetry.space_group_name_H-M   'P 1'
#
loop_
_entity.id
_entity.type
_entity.pdbx_description
1 polymer ?
#
loop_
_entity_poly.entity_id
_entity_poly.type
_entity_poly.pdbx_seq_one_letter_code
_entity_poly.pdbx_strand_id
1 'polypeptide(L)'
;MFYTSNTEDFQKVLDGITIKTLVYGEKMLLSEFHMDKGSRLPMHSHPQEQCGRLIRGKILLTVGKERSEMAPGDCWNVPGGLEHGAEILEDSVAVEVFSPVREDYLKYLPH
;
A
#
# COMPACT_ATOMS: atom_id res chain seq x y z
N MET A 1 21.29 1.02 6.02
CA MET A 1 21.00 0.56 4.65
C MET A 1 20.32 -0.77 4.58
N PHE A 2 20.42 -1.59 5.59
CA PHE A 2 19.74 -2.87 5.64
C PHE A 2 18.71 -2.85 6.75
N TYR A 3 17.50 -3.35 6.44
CA TYR A 3 16.39 -3.42 7.39
C TYR A 3 15.90 -4.85 7.40
N THR A 4 16.03 -5.52 8.55
CA THR A 4 15.65 -6.92 8.66
C THR A 4 14.16 -7.08 8.91
N SER A 5 13.59 -8.18 8.43
CA SER A 5 12.17 -8.46 8.56
C SER A 5 11.78 -8.74 10.01
N ASN A 6 10.63 -8.18 10.42
CA ASN A 6 9.93 -8.58 11.64
C ASN A 6 8.44 -8.38 11.43
N THR A 7 7.62 -8.96 12.31
CA THR A 7 6.16 -8.88 12.24
C THR A 7 5.58 -7.80 13.14
N GLU A 8 6.42 -7.01 13.78
CA GLU A 8 6.03 -5.98 14.73
C GLU A 8 5.95 -4.61 14.06
N ASP A 9 5.45 -3.62 14.82
CA ASP A 9 5.47 -2.20 14.45
C ASP A 9 4.52 -1.80 13.31
N PHE A 10 3.55 -2.66 12.96
CA PHE A 10 2.47 -2.24 12.08
C PHE A 10 1.53 -1.31 12.82
N GLN A 11 1.12 -0.23 12.19
CA GLN A 11 0.24 0.79 12.76
C GLN A 11 -1.07 0.86 12.00
N LYS A 12 -2.18 1.00 12.73
CA LYS A 12 -3.50 1.13 12.14
C LYS A 12 -3.64 2.48 11.44
N VAL A 13 -4.09 2.47 10.20
CA VAL A 13 -4.40 3.68 9.42
C VAL A 13 -5.88 3.83 9.13
N LEU A 14 -6.59 2.70 9.01
CA LEU A 14 -8.04 2.62 8.83
C LEU A 14 -8.52 1.35 9.51
N ASP A 15 -9.84 1.21 9.68
CA ASP A 15 -10.39 -0.02 10.22
C ASP A 15 -10.00 -1.20 9.33
N GLY A 16 -9.37 -2.21 9.92
CA GLY A 16 -8.92 -3.41 9.24
C GLY A 16 -7.66 -3.24 8.40
N ILE A 17 -7.02 -2.08 8.42
CA ILE A 17 -5.82 -1.83 7.60
C ILE A 17 -4.69 -1.30 8.45
N THR A 18 -3.55 -2.01 8.42
CA THR A 18 -2.33 -1.59 9.08
C THR A 18 -1.21 -1.41 8.07
N ILE A 19 -0.27 -0.54 8.39
CA ILE A 19 0.85 -0.22 7.51
C ILE A 19 2.15 -0.21 8.29
N LYS A 20 3.21 -0.53 7.60
CA LYS A 20 4.57 -0.36 8.08
C LYS A 20 5.42 0.18 6.94
N THR A 21 6.18 1.25 7.20
CA THR A 21 7.19 1.70 6.28
C THR A 21 8.41 0.80 6.47
N LEU A 22 8.81 0.11 5.42
CA LEU A 22 9.88 -0.87 5.48
C LEU A 22 11.24 -0.21 5.33
N VAL A 23 11.39 0.67 4.37
CA VAL A 23 12.64 1.34 4.05
C VAL A 23 12.35 2.54 3.18
N TYR A 24 13.19 3.55 3.24
CA TYR A 24 13.11 4.68 2.32
C TYR A 24 14.50 5.20 1.99
N GLY A 25 14.61 5.86 0.86
CA GLY A 25 15.82 6.52 0.41
C GLY A 25 15.53 7.97 0.07
N GLU A 26 16.37 8.56 -0.78
CA GLU A 26 16.22 9.95 -1.20
C GLU A 26 15.00 10.15 -2.09
N LYS A 27 14.70 9.18 -2.95
CA LYS A 27 13.69 9.34 -4.01
C LYS A 27 12.50 8.41 -3.89
N MET A 28 12.51 7.45 -2.99
CA MET A 28 11.44 6.44 -2.90
C MET A 28 11.29 5.87 -1.50
N LEU A 29 10.12 5.32 -1.25
CA LEU A 29 9.77 4.71 0.02
C LEU A 29 9.03 3.40 -0.27
N LEU A 30 9.39 2.34 0.45
CA LEU A 30 8.72 1.04 0.35
C LEU A 30 7.91 0.78 1.62
N SER A 31 6.66 0.42 1.44
CA SER A 31 5.73 0.11 2.54
C SER A 31 5.07 -1.25 2.36
N GLU A 32 4.56 -1.80 3.45
CA GLU A 32 3.78 -3.03 3.45
C GLU A 32 2.44 -2.78 4.14
N PHE A 33 1.37 -3.23 3.49
CA PHE A 33 0.00 -3.12 3.98
C PHE A 33 -0.53 -4.49 4.34
N HIS A 34 -1.15 -4.60 5.50
CA HIS A 34 -1.95 -5.75 5.91
C HIS A 34 -3.40 -5.29 5.99
N MET A 35 -4.27 -5.97 5.25
CA MET A 35 -5.65 -5.54 5.04
C MET A 35 -6.60 -6.70 5.30
N ASP A 36 -7.53 -6.50 6.24
CA ASP A 36 -8.50 -7.51 6.59
C ASP A 36 -9.64 -7.56 5.57
N LYS A 37 -10.15 -8.77 5.32
CA LYS A 37 -11.34 -8.97 4.49
C LYS A 37 -12.47 -8.06 4.95
N GLY A 38 -13.13 -7.42 3.99
CA GLY A 38 -14.24 -6.50 4.25
C GLY A 38 -13.81 -5.07 4.55
N SER A 39 -12.51 -4.80 4.71
CA SER A 39 -12.03 -3.44 4.86
C SER A 39 -11.99 -2.71 3.52
N ARG A 40 -11.78 -1.42 3.56
CA ARG A 40 -11.87 -0.58 2.38
C ARG A 40 -10.87 0.56 2.45
N LEU A 41 -10.17 0.78 1.34
CA LEU A 41 -9.42 2.01 1.10
C LEU A 41 -10.31 2.93 0.30
N PRO A 42 -10.81 4.05 0.87
CA PRO A 42 -11.63 5.00 0.13
C PRO A 42 -10.87 5.58 -1.06
N MET A 43 -11.61 6.05 -2.06
CA MET A 43 -10.99 6.77 -3.19
C MET A 43 -10.27 8.00 -2.67
N HIS A 44 -9.01 8.14 -3.03
CA HIS A 44 -8.13 9.24 -2.60
C HIS A 44 -7.06 9.46 -3.65
N SER A 45 -6.32 10.54 -3.53
CA SER A 45 -5.18 10.83 -4.39
C SER A 45 -4.04 11.44 -3.58
N HIS A 46 -2.85 11.36 -4.13
CA HIS A 46 -1.65 11.98 -3.58
C HIS A 46 -0.68 12.27 -4.74
N PRO A 47 0.24 13.23 -4.57
CA PRO A 47 1.12 13.62 -5.68
C PRO A 47 2.12 12.55 -6.08
N GLN A 48 2.46 11.63 -5.19
CA GLN A 48 3.45 10.58 -5.48
C GLN A 48 2.90 9.56 -6.47
N GLU A 49 3.77 9.08 -7.36
CA GLU A 49 3.53 7.89 -8.15
C GLU A 49 3.65 6.67 -7.23
N GLN A 50 2.87 5.64 -7.52
CA GLN A 50 2.81 4.43 -6.69
C GLN A 50 2.83 3.20 -7.57
N CYS A 51 3.69 2.24 -7.21
CA CYS A 51 3.65 0.90 -7.80
C CYS A 51 3.48 -0.11 -6.69
N GLY A 52 2.63 -1.10 -6.92
CA GLY A 52 2.34 -2.10 -5.90
C GLY A 52 2.28 -3.52 -6.46
N ARG A 53 2.38 -4.46 -5.55
CA ARG A 53 2.22 -5.88 -5.83
C ARG A 53 1.42 -6.55 -4.72
N LEU A 54 0.44 -7.36 -5.10
CA LEU A 54 -0.29 -8.18 -4.14
C LEU A 54 0.56 -9.41 -3.80
N ILE A 55 0.85 -9.60 -2.52
CA ILE A 55 1.63 -10.73 -2.03
C ILE A 55 0.72 -11.91 -1.74
N ARG A 56 -0.43 -11.64 -1.11
CA ARG A 56 -1.46 -12.65 -0.88
C ARG A 56 -2.82 -12.01 -0.74
N GLY A 57 -3.87 -12.81 -0.88
CA GLY A 57 -5.24 -12.36 -0.73
C GLY A 57 -5.89 -12.02 -2.06
N LYS A 58 -6.88 -11.15 -2.00
CA LYS A 58 -7.63 -10.70 -3.17
C LYS A 58 -8.19 -9.32 -2.89
N ILE A 59 -7.96 -8.38 -3.81
CA ILE A 59 -8.49 -7.03 -3.70
C ILE A 59 -9.14 -6.60 -5.01
N LEU A 60 -10.17 -5.77 -4.91
CA LEU A 60 -10.76 -5.10 -6.07
C LEU A 60 -10.20 -3.68 -6.08
N LEU A 61 -9.27 -3.42 -6.99
CA LEU A 61 -8.56 -2.15 -7.09
C LEU A 61 -9.21 -1.25 -8.13
N THR A 62 -9.43 0.01 -7.77
CA THR A 62 -9.90 1.04 -8.68
C THR A 62 -8.81 2.08 -8.86
N VAL A 63 -8.40 2.33 -10.10
CA VAL A 63 -7.41 3.35 -10.45
C VAL A 63 -8.04 4.22 -11.53
N GLY A 64 -8.38 5.46 -11.19
CA GLY A 64 -9.14 6.31 -12.08
C GLY A 64 -10.48 5.68 -12.43
N LYS A 65 -10.67 5.36 -13.70
CA LYS A 65 -11.90 4.70 -14.20
C LYS A 65 -11.75 3.19 -14.37
N GLU A 66 -10.56 2.66 -14.19
CA GLU A 66 -10.29 1.23 -14.34
C GLU A 66 -10.50 0.50 -13.03
N ARG A 67 -11.14 -0.66 -13.09
CA ARG A 67 -11.35 -1.55 -11.95
C ARG A 67 -10.85 -2.93 -12.32
N SER A 68 -10.11 -3.56 -11.42
CA SER A 68 -9.62 -4.90 -11.64
C SER A 68 -9.47 -5.65 -10.33
N GLU A 69 -9.82 -6.92 -10.37
CA GLU A 69 -9.59 -7.82 -9.26
C GLU A 69 -8.16 -8.32 -9.32
N MET A 70 -7.40 -8.08 -8.26
CA MET A 70 -5.98 -8.46 -8.17
C MET A 70 -5.85 -9.74 -7.36
N ALA A 71 -5.04 -10.65 -7.88
CA ALA A 71 -4.65 -11.90 -7.23
C ALA A 71 -3.15 -11.88 -6.89
N PRO A 72 -2.67 -12.82 -6.03
CA PRO A 72 -1.24 -12.84 -5.67
C PRO A 72 -0.31 -12.85 -6.88
N GLY A 73 0.67 -11.94 -6.87
CA GLY A 73 1.61 -11.75 -7.97
C GLY A 73 1.21 -10.65 -8.94
N ASP A 74 -0.05 -10.23 -8.95
CA ASP A 74 -0.48 -9.12 -9.80
C ASP A 74 0.09 -7.80 -9.31
N CYS A 75 0.33 -6.89 -10.24
CA CYS A 75 0.94 -5.60 -9.97
C CYS A 75 0.12 -4.46 -10.56
N TRP A 76 0.33 -3.26 -10.03
CA TRP A 76 -0.34 -2.06 -10.51
C TRP A 76 0.58 -0.86 -10.46
N ASN A 77 0.23 0.14 -11.28
CA ASN A 77 0.83 1.47 -11.24
C ASN A 77 -0.26 2.50 -11.09
N VAL A 78 -0.07 3.43 -10.18
CA VAL A 78 -0.96 4.56 -9.96
C VAL A 78 -0.19 5.84 -10.25
N PRO A 79 -0.48 6.53 -11.35
CA PRO A 79 0.12 7.83 -11.64
C PRO A 79 -0.15 8.84 -10.54
N GLY A 80 0.79 9.76 -10.31
CA GLY A 80 0.61 10.83 -9.33
C GLY A 80 -0.65 11.64 -9.60
N GLY A 81 -1.41 11.94 -8.55
CA GLY A 81 -2.63 12.74 -8.63
C GLY A 81 -3.88 11.99 -9.09
N LEU A 82 -3.76 10.76 -9.56
CA LEU A 82 -4.92 9.99 -10.01
C LEU A 82 -5.64 9.35 -8.83
N GLU A 83 -6.97 9.50 -8.77
CA GLU A 83 -7.76 8.90 -7.71
C GLU A 83 -7.75 7.38 -7.78
N HIS A 84 -7.64 6.75 -6.62
CA HIS A 84 -7.61 5.30 -6.51
C HIS A 84 -8.13 4.85 -5.15
N GLY A 85 -8.55 3.60 -5.08
CA GLY A 85 -9.05 2.98 -3.85
C GLY A 85 -9.17 1.48 -4.04
N ALA A 86 -9.59 0.77 -3.01
CA ALA A 86 -9.70 -0.67 -3.06
C ALA A 86 -10.76 -1.20 -2.10
N GLU A 87 -11.37 -2.32 -2.48
CA GLU A 87 -12.19 -3.15 -1.61
C GLU A 87 -11.41 -4.43 -1.34
N ILE A 88 -11.32 -4.84 -0.09
CA ILE A 88 -10.52 -6.00 0.32
C ILE A 88 -11.43 -7.23 0.39
N LEU A 89 -11.27 -8.13 -0.57
CA LEU A 89 -12.15 -9.28 -0.73
C LEU A 89 -11.74 -10.48 0.11
N GLU A 90 -10.47 -10.59 0.46
CA GLU A 90 -9.88 -11.59 1.35
C GLU A 90 -8.78 -10.92 2.16
N ASP A 91 -8.38 -11.53 3.28
CA ASP A 91 -7.23 -11.02 4.04
C ASP A 91 -6.03 -10.92 3.12
N SER A 92 -5.45 -9.75 3.02
CA SER A 92 -4.46 -9.42 1.98
C SER A 92 -3.21 -8.76 2.53
N VAL A 93 -2.12 -8.97 1.82
CA VAL A 93 -0.85 -8.29 2.05
C VAL A 93 -0.39 -7.72 0.70
N ALA A 94 -0.05 -6.43 0.70
CA ALA A 94 0.50 -5.76 -0.47
C ALA A 94 1.78 -5.02 -0.09
N VAL A 95 2.71 -4.92 -1.03
CA VAL A 95 3.89 -4.06 -0.89
C VAL A 95 3.79 -2.96 -1.93
N GLU A 96 4.16 -1.74 -1.55
CA GLU A 96 4.01 -0.58 -2.40
C GLU A 96 5.19 0.37 -2.31
N VAL A 97 5.61 0.88 -3.46
CA VAL A 97 6.68 1.86 -3.61
C VAL A 97 6.06 3.20 -3.99
N PHE A 98 6.47 4.25 -3.29
CA PHE A 98 6.06 5.63 -3.58
C PHE A 98 7.26 6.46 -3.98
N SER A 99 7.12 7.27 -5.03
CA SER A 99 8.16 8.20 -5.49
C SER A 99 7.50 9.52 -5.95
N PRO A 100 7.99 10.68 -5.48
CA PRO A 100 9.02 10.88 -4.46
C PRO A 100 8.59 10.32 -3.10
N VAL A 101 9.46 10.42 -2.11
CA VAL A 101 9.19 9.91 -0.76
C VAL A 101 7.87 10.46 -0.25
N ARG A 102 7.02 9.57 0.24
CA ARG A 102 5.76 9.94 0.87
C ARG A 102 6.03 10.27 2.33
N GLU A 103 6.25 11.56 2.60
CA GLU A 103 6.68 12.04 3.92
C GLU A 103 5.69 11.71 5.03
N ASP A 104 4.39 11.71 4.74
CA ASP A 104 3.37 11.32 5.70
C ASP A 104 3.49 9.84 6.13
N TYR A 105 4.23 9.01 5.39
CA TYR A 105 4.48 7.61 5.76
C TYR A 105 5.75 7.41 6.57
N LEU A 106 6.57 8.43 6.76
CA LEU A 106 7.78 8.32 7.60
C LEU A 106 7.43 8.03 9.05
N LYS A 107 6.27 8.47 9.53
CA LYS A 107 5.79 8.17 10.88
C LYS A 107 5.52 6.68 11.12
N TYR A 108 5.43 5.87 10.07
CA TYR A 108 5.21 4.43 10.16
C TYR A 108 6.50 3.62 10.13
N LEU A 109 7.64 4.29 10.21
CA LEU A 109 8.92 3.62 10.40
C LEU A 109 8.94 2.99 11.80
N PRO A 110 9.51 1.77 11.95
CA PRO A 110 9.75 1.19 13.25
C PRO A 110 10.74 2.03 14.04
N HIS A 111 10.53 2.11 15.34
CA HIS A 111 11.41 2.81 16.26
C HIS A 111 12.40 1.87 16.93
#